data_59fe10e09aa9049162cc74f4b2a5dfe1
#
_entry.id   59fe10e09aa9049162cc74f4b2a5dfe1
#
_cell.length_a   1.000
_cell.length_b   1.000
_cell.length_c   1.000
_cell.angle_alpha   90.00
_cell.angle_beta   90.00
_cell.angle_gamma   90.00
#
_symmetry.space_group_name_H-M   'P 1'
#
loop_
_entity.id
_entity.type
_entity.pdbx_description
1 polymer ?
#
loop_
_entity_poly.entity_id
_entity_poly.type
_entity_poly.pdbx_seq_one_letter_code
_entity_poly.pdbx_strand_id
1 'polypeptide(L)'
;MKKICFGISITTVLLFLLLCPTQALAASRNGLHLWFDTLLPVLLPFLILSGILIRAGLIRPFVAALAPLFHRLLFLSPGGTYALLMGFLCGYPMGAKTVSDLASSGQMSSAEAQYLLGFCNNISPSFIITFLVTDQLRRPALLIPALLILYGSPLIAGILTNHSYRLSCQRTDGQSVLKKNTPKETLCFAMIDSCILDAVITIVKLGGYIMLFAILSGIIRILPVSEKAKALMTAAAEITNGIPAVISAFPFPVSFLLLMILISFGGMSAIAQTDSVIKNAHLSLGKYVRSKLMISFIAFLLTLCFLV
;
A
#
# COMPACT_ATOMS: atom_id res chain seq x y z
N MET A 1 0.42 27.28 -7.41
CA MET A 1 0.37 26.79 -6.03
C MET A 1 1.08 25.45 -5.85
N LYS A 2 0.69 24.33 -6.52
CA LYS A 2 1.32 22.99 -6.31
C LYS A 2 2.85 22.98 -6.49
N LYS A 3 3.40 23.62 -7.53
CA LYS A 3 4.85 23.70 -7.78
C LYS A 3 5.60 24.49 -6.69
N ILE A 4 4.99 25.53 -6.15
CA ILE A 4 5.59 26.37 -5.11
C ILE A 4 5.64 25.58 -3.79
N CYS A 5 4.53 24.93 -3.38
CA CYS A 5 4.51 24.08 -2.18
C CYS A 5 5.53 22.94 -2.26
N PHE A 6 5.65 22.31 -3.43
CA PHE A 6 6.64 21.25 -3.67
C PHE A 6 8.08 21.79 -3.61
N GLY A 7 8.32 22.96 -4.21
CA GLY A 7 9.62 23.64 -4.13
C GLY A 7 10.01 23.99 -2.68
N ILE A 8 9.09 24.55 -1.91
CA ILE A 8 9.29 24.86 -0.48
C ILE A 8 9.64 23.57 0.29
N SER A 9 8.89 22.48 0.08
CA SER A 9 9.15 21.21 0.76
C SER A 9 10.56 20.67 0.47
N ILE A 10 10.98 20.66 -0.79
CA ILE A 10 12.35 20.23 -1.17
C ILE A 10 13.39 21.14 -0.55
N THR A 11 13.20 22.47 -0.63
CA THR A 11 14.13 23.44 -0.06
C THR A 11 14.26 23.25 1.46
N THR A 12 13.15 23.02 2.17
CA THR A 12 13.16 22.77 3.62
C THR A 12 13.97 21.50 3.94
N VAL A 13 13.80 20.41 3.18
CA VAL A 13 14.58 19.19 3.38
C VAL A 13 16.07 19.43 3.10
N LEU A 14 16.41 20.13 2.03
CA LEU A 14 17.81 20.46 1.70
C LEU A 14 18.44 21.35 2.78
N LEU A 15 17.71 22.38 3.26
CA LEU A 15 18.19 23.22 4.35
C LEU A 15 18.41 22.42 5.64
N PHE A 16 17.51 21.49 5.96
CA PHE A 16 17.70 20.59 7.12
C PHE A 16 18.95 19.72 6.99
N LEU A 17 19.21 19.17 5.79
CA LEU A 17 20.44 18.38 5.52
C LEU A 17 21.71 19.22 5.70
N LEU A 18 21.67 20.51 5.36
CA LEU A 18 22.83 21.40 5.44
C LEU A 18 23.01 22.03 6.82
N LEU A 19 21.93 22.44 7.47
CA LEU A 19 21.98 23.17 8.75
C LEU A 19 21.99 22.23 9.97
N CYS A 20 21.46 21.02 9.83
CA CYS A 20 21.37 20.03 10.91
C CYS A 20 21.99 18.69 10.51
N PRO A 21 23.26 18.63 10.06
CA PRO A 21 23.84 17.47 9.41
C PRO A 21 23.89 16.21 10.30
N THR A 22 24.14 16.37 11.60
CA THR A 22 24.16 15.25 12.55
C THR A 22 22.80 14.62 12.73
N GLN A 23 21.75 15.43 12.84
CA GLN A 23 20.36 14.96 13.00
C GLN A 23 19.83 14.36 11.68
N ALA A 24 20.16 14.98 10.54
CA ALA A 24 19.81 14.49 9.23
C ALA A 24 20.49 13.14 8.94
N LEU A 25 21.76 12.99 9.27
CA LEU A 25 22.50 11.72 9.14
C LEU A 25 21.91 10.63 10.04
N ALA A 26 21.56 10.97 11.30
CA ALA A 26 20.93 10.02 12.21
C ALA A 26 19.55 9.57 11.67
N ALA A 27 18.74 10.50 11.17
CA ALA A 27 17.44 10.19 10.56
C ALA A 27 17.58 9.28 9.33
N SER A 28 18.52 9.60 8.43
CA SER A 28 18.82 8.79 7.24
C SER A 28 19.31 7.40 7.59
N ARG A 29 20.22 7.27 8.59
CA ARG A 29 20.69 5.96 9.09
C ARG A 29 19.55 5.13 9.66
N ASN A 30 18.67 5.73 10.46
CA ASN A 30 17.51 5.03 11.01
C ASN A 30 16.59 4.50 9.89
N GLY A 31 16.31 5.31 8.86
CA GLY A 31 15.55 4.88 7.70
C GLY A 31 16.24 3.77 6.92
N LEU A 32 17.56 3.85 6.74
CA LEU A 32 18.37 2.84 6.08
C LEU A 32 18.36 1.52 6.85
N HIS A 33 18.60 1.55 8.16
CA HIS A 33 18.56 0.35 9.02
C HIS A 33 17.19 -0.31 9.01
N LEU A 34 16.12 0.48 9.12
CA LEU A 34 14.75 -0.04 9.05
C LEU A 34 14.48 -0.74 7.72
N TRP A 35 14.91 -0.13 6.61
CA TRP A 35 14.75 -0.72 5.29
C TRP A 35 15.63 -1.95 5.09
N PHE A 36 16.92 -1.85 5.39
CA PHE A 36 17.93 -2.88 5.07
C PHE A 36 17.83 -4.07 6.02
N ASP A 37 17.79 -3.82 7.33
CA ASP A 37 17.87 -4.88 8.34
C ASP A 37 16.51 -5.55 8.61
N THR A 38 15.40 -4.81 8.40
CA THR A 38 14.05 -5.31 8.76
C THR A 38 13.20 -5.62 7.53
N LEU A 39 13.02 -4.65 6.62
CA LEU A 39 12.06 -4.80 5.54
C LEU A 39 12.58 -5.59 4.35
N LEU A 40 13.83 -5.36 3.96
CA LEU A 40 14.42 -6.02 2.79
C LEU A 40 14.46 -7.53 2.95
N PRO A 41 14.94 -8.12 4.08
CA PRO A 41 14.99 -9.59 4.25
C PRO A 41 13.60 -10.25 4.23
N VAL A 42 12.56 -9.52 4.64
CA VAL A 42 11.19 -10.03 4.68
C VAL A 42 10.49 -9.86 3.34
N LEU A 43 10.55 -8.64 2.77
CA LEU A 43 9.75 -8.30 1.60
C LEU A 43 10.37 -8.79 0.29
N LEU A 44 11.69 -8.77 0.15
CA LEU A 44 12.34 -9.13 -1.11
C LEU A 44 12.08 -10.58 -1.52
N PRO A 45 12.29 -11.61 -0.66
CA PRO A 45 11.96 -13.00 -1.00
C PRO A 45 10.47 -13.18 -1.35
N PHE A 46 9.59 -12.50 -0.58
CA PHE A 46 8.16 -12.56 -0.83
C PHE A 46 7.77 -11.95 -2.18
N LEU A 47 8.36 -10.80 -2.56
CA LEU A 47 8.13 -10.16 -3.86
C LEU A 47 8.62 -11.03 -5.02
N ILE A 48 9.79 -11.68 -4.88
CA ILE A 48 10.33 -12.58 -5.90
C ILE A 48 9.41 -13.78 -6.07
N LEU A 49 9.07 -14.48 -4.99
CA LEU A 49 8.25 -15.69 -5.04
C LEU A 49 6.84 -15.40 -5.57
N SER A 50 6.21 -14.30 -5.12
CA SER A 50 4.92 -13.88 -5.64
C SER A 50 5.00 -13.50 -7.11
N GLY A 51 6.05 -12.80 -7.54
CA GLY A 51 6.31 -12.47 -8.94
C GLY A 51 6.41 -13.72 -9.82
N ILE A 52 7.16 -14.74 -9.38
CA ILE A 52 7.28 -16.03 -10.06
C ILE A 52 5.90 -16.74 -10.16
N LEU A 53 5.18 -16.82 -9.05
CA LEU A 53 3.85 -17.45 -8.97
C LEU A 53 2.87 -16.83 -9.99
N ILE A 54 2.99 -15.53 -10.20
CA ILE A 54 2.16 -14.77 -11.12
C ILE A 54 2.55 -15.03 -12.58
N ARG A 55 3.82 -14.82 -12.95
CA ARG A 55 4.30 -14.95 -14.32
C ARG A 55 4.21 -16.39 -14.82
N ALA A 56 4.47 -17.37 -13.96
CA ALA A 56 4.25 -18.78 -14.23
C ALA A 56 2.76 -19.13 -14.43
N GLY A 57 1.84 -18.20 -14.16
CA GLY A 57 0.40 -18.44 -14.25
C GLY A 57 -0.15 -19.39 -13.19
N LEU A 58 0.63 -19.70 -12.15
CA LEU A 58 0.23 -20.57 -11.04
C LEU A 58 -0.88 -19.96 -10.18
N ILE A 59 -1.07 -18.64 -10.24
CA ILE A 59 -2.18 -17.94 -9.56
C ILE A 59 -3.53 -18.14 -10.28
N ARG A 60 -3.53 -18.56 -11.55
CA ARG A 60 -4.76 -18.69 -12.37
C ARG A 60 -5.84 -19.59 -11.76
N PRO A 61 -5.53 -20.77 -11.18
CA PRO A 61 -6.53 -21.61 -10.53
C PRO A 61 -7.20 -20.87 -9.34
N PHE A 62 -6.41 -20.11 -8.59
CA PHE A 62 -6.92 -19.30 -7.46
C PHE A 62 -7.82 -18.15 -7.95
N VAL A 63 -7.41 -17.48 -9.04
CA VAL A 63 -8.25 -16.46 -9.68
C VAL A 63 -9.54 -17.07 -10.18
N ALA A 64 -9.50 -18.20 -10.89
CA ALA A 64 -10.68 -18.89 -11.41
C ALA A 64 -11.63 -19.34 -10.29
N ALA A 65 -11.08 -19.84 -9.17
CA ALA A 65 -11.88 -20.26 -8.01
C ALA A 65 -12.54 -19.07 -7.29
N LEU A 66 -11.84 -17.93 -7.19
CA LEU A 66 -12.33 -16.76 -6.45
C LEU A 66 -13.09 -15.75 -7.33
N ALA A 67 -12.94 -15.80 -8.65
CA ALA A 67 -13.61 -14.88 -9.57
C ALA A 67 -15.14 -14.88 -9.44
N PRO A 68 -15.85 -16.01 -9.29
CA PRO A 68 -17.30 -16.01 -9.09
C PRO A 68 -17.71 -15.28 -7.81
N LEU A 69 -16.95 -15.46 -6.72
CA LEU A 69 -17.20 -14.81 -5.45
C LEU A 69 -17.01 -13.29 -5.56
N PHE A 70 -15.87 -12.84 -6.09
CA PHE A 70 -15.58 -11.42 -6.23
C PHE A 70 -16.41 -10.75 -7.32
N HIS A 71 -16.82 -11.47 -8.35
CA HIS A 71 -17.82 -10.97 -9.29
C HIS A 71 -19.16 -10.72 -8.61
N ARG A 72 -19.65 -11.66 -7.78
CA ARG A 72 -20.91 -11.51 -7.05
C ARG A 72 -20.88 -10.38 -6.02
N LEU A 73 -19.78 -10.27 -5.24
CA LEU A 73 -19.65 -9.30 -4.15
C LEU A 73 -19.24 -7.91 -4.64
N LEU A 74 -18.28 -7.84 -5.56
CA LEU A 74 -17.60 -6.61 -5.96
C LEU A 74 -17.77 -6.27 -7.44
N PHE A 75 -18.45 -7.10 -8.21
CA PHE A 75 -18.66 -6.96 -9.64
C PHE A 75 -17.35 -6.84 -10.45
N LEU A 76 -16.31 -7.57 -10.00
CA LEU A 76 -15.02 -7.57 -10.65
C LEU A 76 -14.97 -8.54 -11.83
N SER A 77 -14.24 -8.15 -12.86
CA SER A 77 -13.81 -9.05 -13.93
C SER A 77 -12.76 -10.06 -13.41
N PRO A 78 -12.44 -11.13 -14.16
CA PRO A 78 -11.31 -12.00 -13.82
C PRO A 78 -9.97 -11.23 -13.71
N GLY A 79 -9.77 -10.20 -14.57
CA GLY A 79 -8.62 -9.29 -14.47
C GLY A 79 -8.64 -8.46 -13.18
N GLY A 80 -9.81 -7.97 -12.77
CA GLY A 80 -10.00 -7.27 -11.52
C GLY A 80 -9.75 -8.16 -10.30
N THR A 81 -10.24 -9.41 -10.35
CA THR A 81 -9.95 -10.42 -9.32
C THR A 81 -8.45 -10.68 -9.19
N TYR A 82 -7.75 -10.82 -10.32
CA TYR A 82 -6.30 -10.96 -10.34
C TYR A 82 -5.59 -9.76 -9.69
N ALA A 83 -5.95 -8.54 -10.08
CA ALA A 83 -5.34 -7.33 -9.52
C ALA A 83 -5.62 -7.14 -8.01
N LEU A 84 -6.82 -7.55 -7.54
CA LEU A 84 -7.16 -7.56 -6.11
C LEU A 84 -6.26 -8.52 -5.34
N LEU A 85 -6.11 -9.75 -5.82
CA LEU A 85 -5.23 -10.74 -5.20
C LEU A 85 -3.78 -10.27 -5.18
N MET A 86 -3.32 -9.65 -6.28
CA MET A 86 -1.99 -9.04 -6.35
C MET A 86 -1.76 -7.98 -5.29
N GLY A 87 -2.71 -7.04 -5.17
CA GLY A 87 -2.61 -5.98 -4.19
C GLY A 87 -2.66 -6.49 -2.75
N PHE A 88 -3.43 -7.54 -2.50
CA PHE A 88 -3.53 -8.13 -1.15
C PHE A 88 -2.31 -8.99 -0.79
N LEU A 89 -1.72 -9.69 -1.74
CA LEU A 89 -0.54 -10.53 -1.49
C LEU A 89 0.76 -9.72 -1.45
N CYS A 90 0.98 -8.86 -2.45
CA CYS A 90 2.25 -8.13 -2.59
C CYS A 90 2.25 -6.78 -1.87
N GLY A 91 1.07 -6.23 -1.57
CA GLY A 91 0.96 -4.92 -0.95
C GLY A 91 1.17 -3.74 -1.91
N TYR A 92 1.26 -2.53 -1.34
CA TYR A 92 1.56 -1.35 -2.16
C TYR A 92 3.06 -1.28 -2.49
N PRO A 93 3.44 -0.75 -3.67
CA PRO A 93 2.58 -0.18 -4.71
C PRO A 93 2.08 -1.20 -5.74
N MET A 94 2.27 -2.53 -5.54
CA MET A 94 2.02 -3.55 -6.55
C MET A 94 0.55 -3.67 -6.96
N GLY A 95 -0.39 -3.50 -6.00
CA GLY A 95 -1.82 -3.45 -6.32
C GLY A 95 -2.13 -2.33 -7.33
N ALA A 96 -1.68 -1.12 -7.05
CA ALA A 96 -1.87 0.03 -7.94
C ALA A 96 -1.17 -0.16 -9.29
N LYS A 97 0.05 -0.72 -9.30
CA LYS A 97 0.80 -1.01 -10.52
C LYS A 97 0.04 -2.01 -11.40
N THR A 98 -0.41 -3.12 -10.84
CA THR A 98 -1.17 -4.15 -11.58
C THR A 98 -2.44 -3.59 -12.19
N VAL A 99 -3.22 -2.80 -11.44
CA VAL A 99 -4.40 -2.12 -11.95
C VAL A 99 -4.05 -1.17 -13.10
N SER A 100 -2.98 -0.38 -12.95
CA SER A 100 -2.51 0.55 -13.97
C SER A 100 -2.07 -0.17 -15.25
N ASP A 101 -1.33 -1.26 -15.13
CA ASP A 101 -0.84 -2.06 -16.26
C ASP A 101 -2.00 -2.71 -17.04
N LEU A 102 -3.00 -3.28 -16.33
CA LEU A 102 -4.18 -3.86 -16.95
C LEU A 102 -5.06 -2.80 -17.63
N ALA A 103 -5.21 -1.62 -17.05
CA ALA A 103 -5.97 -0.53 -17.64
C ALA A 103 -5.26 0.03 -18.89
N SER A 104 -3.95 0.26 -18.81
CA SER A 104 -3.14 0.81 -19.92
C SER A 104 -3.06 -0.15 -21.11
N SER A 105 -3.08 -1.46 -20.85
CA SER A 105 -3.09 -2.50 -21.91
C SER A 105 -4.50 -2.79 -22.46
N GLY A 106 -5.54 -2.08 -21.99
CA GLY A 106 -6.92 -2.30 -22.43
C GLY A 106 -7.55 -3.62 -21.94
N GLN A 107 -6.93 -4.30 -20.96
CA GLN A 107 -7.45 -5.54 -20.37
C GLN A 107 -8.45 -5.29 -19.25
N MET A 108 -8.55 -4.04 -18.78
CA MET A 108 -9.49 -3.59 -17.75
C MET A 108 -10.07 -2.24 -18.14
N SER A 109 -11.37 -2.02 -17.91
CA SER A 109 -11.99 -0.72 -18.15
C SER A 109 -11.46 0.32 -17.15
N SER A 110 -11.36 1.59 -17.58
CA SER A 110 -10.93 2.68 -16.69
C SER A 110 -11.85 2.85 -15.48
N ALA A 111 -13.13 2.52 -15.61
CA ALA A 111 -14.10 2.56 -14.52
C ALA A 111 -13.78 1.48 -13.47
N GLU A 112 -13.54 0.23 -13.90
CA GLU A 112 -13.14 -0.87 -13.01
C GLU A 112 -11.78 -0.60 -12.38
N ALA A 113 -10.81 -0.12 -13.15
CA ALA A 113 -9.48 0.23 -12.66
C ALA A 113 -9.55 1.31 -11.57
N GLN A 114 -10.32 2.36 -11.77
CA GLN A 114 -10.48 3.43 -10.76
C GLN A 114 -11.22 2.94 -9.51
N TYR A 115 -12.22 2.11 -9.66
CA TYR A 115 -12.95 1.49 -8.55
C TYR A 115 -12.03 0.58 -7.74
N LEU A 116 -11.34 -0.35 -8.40
CA LEU A 116 -10.47 -1.34 -7.78
C LEU A 116 -9.25 -0.69 -7.11
N LEU A 117 -8.64 0.33 -7.72
CA LEU A 117 -7.55 1.10 -7.14
C LEU A 117 -7.91 1.64 -5.74
N GLY A 118 -9.17 1.97 -5.50
CA GLY A 118 -9.65 2.49 -4.23
C GLY A 118 -9.40 1.54 -3.04
N PHE A 119 -9.41 0.23 -3.26
CA PHE A 119 -9.35 -0.74 -2.17
C PHE A 119 -8.39 -1.93 -2.37
N CYS A 120 -7.77 -2.10 -3.54
CA CYS A 120 -6.82 -3.20 -3.75
C CYS A 120 -5.39 -2.90 -3.27
N ASN A 121 -5.03 -1.62 -3.11
CA ASN A 121 -3.66 -1.21 -2.84
C ASN A 121 -3.45 -1.00 -1.33
N ASN A 122 -3.16 -2.08 -0.61
CA ASN A 122 -3.04 -2.12 0.84
C ASN A 122 -1.64 -2.61 1.26
N ILE A 123 -1.45 -2.79 2.56
CA ILE A 123 -0.23 -3.36 3.12
C ILE A 123 -0.21 -4.88 2.90
N SER A 124 0.98 -5.48 2.75
CA SER A 124 1.11 -6.92 2.52
C SER A 124 0.90 -7.75 3.81
N PRO A 125 0.47 -9.03 3.68
CA PRO A 125 0.36 -9.92 4.84
C PRO A 125 1.69 -10.11 5.56
N SER A 126 2.80 -10.23 4.82
CA SER A 126 4.13 -10.39 5.40
C SER A 126 4.50 -9.20 6.30
N PHE A 127 4.19 -7.98 5.89
CA PHE A 127 4.41 -6.79 6.72
C PHE A 127 3.55 -6.82 7.98
N ILE A 128 2.27 -7.20 7.88
CA ILE A 128 1.38 -7.28 9.06
C ILE A 128 1.89 -8.34 10.04
N ILE A 129 2.20 -9.54 9.54
CA ILE A 129 2.59 -10.67 10.37
C ILE A 129 3.96 -10.42 11.01
N THR A 130 4.97 -10.13 10.19
CA THR A 130 6.35 -10.08 10.66
C THR A 130 6.68 -8.73 11.30
N PHE A 131 6.50 -7.64 10.58
CA PHE A 131 6.90 -6.33 11.08
C PHE A 131 5.92 -5.79 12.13
N LEU A 132 4.62 -5.67 11.80
CA LEU A 132 3.67 -5.04 12.71
C LEU A 132 3.43 -5.85 13.97
N VAL A 133 3.03 -7.13 13.84
CA VAL A 133 2.53 -7.92 14.98
C VAL A 133 3.68 -8.58 15.73
N THR A 134 4.63 -9.22 15.01
CA THR A 134 5.70 -9.98 15.66
C THR A 134 6.79 -9.08 16.20
N ASP A 135 7.30 -8.14 15.38
CA ASP A 135 8.44 -7.30 15.75
C ASP A 135 8.01 -6.09 16.60
N GLN A 136 7.04 -5.31 16.14
CA GLN A 136 6.69 -4.03 16.74
C GLN A 136 5.70 -4.16 17.90
N LEU A 137 4.54 -4.80 17.71
CA LEU A 137 3.53 -4.96 18.77
C LEU A 137 3.92 -6.02 19.80
N ARG A 138 4.66 -7.05 19.38
CA ARG A 138 5.05 -8.21 20.20
C ARG A 138 3.87 -8.87 20.91
N ARG A 139 2.72 -8.92 20.25
CA ARG A 139 1.46 -9.48 20.77
C ARG A 139 0.82 -10.40 19.73
N PRO A 140 1.19 -11.69 19.68
CA PRO A 140 0.67 -12.64 18.69
C PRO A 140 -0.86 -12.74 18.66
N ALA A 141 -1.52 -12.54 19.81
CA ALA A 141 -2.98 -12.54 19.91
C ALA A 141 -3.66 -11.48 19.03
N LEU A 142 -2.95 -10.40 18.66
CA LEU A 142 -3.48 -9.35 17.79
C LEU A 142 -3.36 -9.68 16.30
N LEU A 143 -2.79 -10.83 15.91
CA LEU A 143 -2.58 -11.18 14.50
C LEU A 143 -3.91 -11.30 13.75
N ILE A 144 -4.81 -12.13 14.24
CA ILE A 144 -6.11 -12.33 13.58
C ILE A 144 -6.93 -11.04 13.55
N PRO A 145 -7.10 -10.30 14.67
CA PRO A 145 -7.75 -8.99 14.63
C PRO A 145 -7.14 -8.01 13.64
N ALA A 146 -5.81 -7.87 13.61
CA ALA A 146 -5.13 -6.97 12.70
C ALA A 146 -5.39 -7.34 11.22
N LEU A 147 -5.30 -8.63 10.86
CA LEU A 147 -5.60 -9.10 9.51
C LEU A 147 -7.07 -8.85 9.14
N LEU A 148 -8.01 -9.16 10.03
CA LEU A 148 -9.44 -8.95 9.77
C LEU A 148 -9.77 -7.47 9.60
N ILE A 149 -9.19 -6.58 10.38
CA ILE A 149 -9.41 -5.15 10.28
C ILE A 149 -8.77 -4.60 9.00
N LEU A 150 -7.48 -4.90 8.75
CA LEU A 150 -6.72 -4.31 7.66
C LEU A 150 -7.11 -4.84 6.27
N TYR A 151 -7.67 -6.05 6.16
CA TYR A 151 -8.21 -6.59 4.92
C TYR A 151 -9.74 -6.50 4.84
N GLY A 152 -10.43 -6.55 5.95
CA GLY A 152 -11.88 -6.38 6.00
C GLY A 152 -12.31 -4.96 5.64
N SER A 153 -11.61 -3.94 6.17
CA SER A 153 -11.97 -2.55 5.89
C SER A 153 -11.92 -2.17 4.40
N PRO A 154 -10.89 -2.53 3.59
CA PRO A 154 -10.91 -2.27 2.16
C PRO A 154 -11.97 -3.10 1.41
N LEU A 155 -12.23 -4.36 1.82
CA LEU A 155 -13.30 -5.14 1.21
C LEU A 155 -14.69 -4.54 1.46
N ILE A 156 -14.96 -4.11 2.70
CA ILE A 156 -16.20 -3.40 3.05
C ILE A 156 -16.33 -2.10 2.24
N ALA A 157 -15.25 -1.33 2.12
CA ALA A 157 -15.23 -0.12 1.30
C ALA A 157 -15.54 -0.42 -0.17
N GLY A 158 -14.98 -1.50 -0.72
CA GLY A 158 -15.29 -1.99 -2.06
C GLY A 158 -16.78 -2.32 -2.21
N ILE A 159 -17.37 -3.04 -1.27
CA ILE A 159 -18.79 -3.40 -1.29
C ILE A 159 -19.68 -2.13 -1.22
N LEU A 160 -19.37 -1.19 -0.33
CA LEU A 160 -20.11 0.06 -0.19
C LEU A 160 -20.05 0.94 -1.45
N THR A 161 -18.93 0.95 -2.15
CA THR A 161 -18.74 1.74 -3.38
C THR A 161 -19.19 1.01 -4.65
N ASN A 162 -19.53 -0.26 -4.57
CA ASN A 162 -19.92 -1.11 -5.70
C ASN A 162 -21.17 -0.58 -6.43
N HIS A 163 -22.15 -0.06 -5.69
CA HIS A 163 -23.36 0.52 -6.32
C HIS A 163 -23.01 1.67 -7.26
N SER A 164 -22.18 2.60 -6.83
CA SER A 164 -21.72 3.72 -7.65
C SER A 164 -20.91 3.27 -8.86
N TYR A 165 -20.11 2.20 -8.71
CA TYR A 165 -19.36 1.59 -9.80
C TYR A 165 -20.29 0.95 -10.84
N ARG A 166 -21.28 0.16 -10.43
CA ARG A 166 -22.26 -0.50 -11.32
C ARG A 166 -23.04 0.53 -12.13
N LEU A 167 -23.49 1.63 -11.53
CA LEU A 167 -24.15 2.73 -12.25
C LEU A 167 -23.22 3.38 -13.28
N SER A 168 -21.94 3.45 -12.99
CA SER A 168 -20.92 3.97 -13.92
C SER A 168 -20.72 3.03 -15.11
N CYS A 169 -20.71 1.70 -14.89
CA CYS A 169 -20.59 0.70 -15.95
C CYS A 169 -21.81 0.67 -16.88
N GLN A 170 -23.01 0.84 -16.36
CA GLN A 170 -24.24 0.89 -17.18
C GLN A 170 -24.28 2.09 -18.13
N ARG A 171 -23.57 3.18 -17.79
CA ARG A 171 -23.47 4.38 -18.64
C ARG A 171 -22.40 4.26 -19.73
N THR A 172 -21.49 3.30 -19.58
CA THR A 172 -20.40 3.05 -20.54
C THR A 172 -20.67 1.70 -21.21
N ASP A 173 -21.68 1.66 -22.08
CA ASP A 173 -22.03 0.43 -22.80
C ASP A 173 -20.83 -0.21 -23.51
N GLY A 174 -20.60 -1.44 -23.12
CA GLY A 174 -20.07 -2.52 -23.95
C GLY A 174 -18.65 -2.34 -24.45
N GLN A 175 -17.79 -3.04 -23.86
CA GLN A 175 -16.67 -3.79 -24.42
C GLN A 175 -15.53 -3.97 -23.42
N SER A 176 -15.74 -4.75 -22.39
CA SER A 176 -14.59 -5.43 -21.77
C SER A 176 -14.41 -6.78 -22.48
N VAL A 177 -13.91 -6.73 -23.69
CA VAL A 177 -13.36 -7.92 -24.34
C VAL A 177 -12.02 -8.18 -23.67
N LEU A 178 -12.01 -9.11 -22.75
CA LEU A 178 -10.77 -9.76 -22.30
C LEU A 178 -10.11 -10.37 -23.55
N LYS A 179 -9.17 -9.64 -24.15
CA LYS A 179 -8.23 -10.27 -25.08
C LYS A 179 -7.48 -11.34 -24.31
N LYS A 180 -7.71 -12.55 -24.72
CA LYS A 180 -7.34 -13.83 -24.11
C LYS A 180 -5.84 -14.15 -24.16
N ASN A 181 -4.96 -13.18 -24.16
CA ASN A 181 -3.53 -13.41 -24.34
C ASN A 181 -2.70 -12.67 -23.28
N THR A 182 -2.66 -13.21 -22.06
CA THR A 182 -1.40 -13.14 -21.33
C THR A 182 -0.52 -14.28 -21.85
N PRO A 183 0.65 -14.00 -22.45
CA PRO A 183 1.58 -15.05 -22.85
C PRO A 183 1.89 -15.88 -21.58
N LYS A 184 1.75 -17.20 -21.70
CA LYS A 184 2.38 -18.10 -20.72
C LYS A 184 3.87 -17.95 -20.94
N GLU A 185 4.55 -17.21 -20.10
CA GLU A 185 6.00 -17.35 -20.03
C GLU A 185 6.29 -18.74 -19.52
N THR A 186 7.03 -19.51 -20.29
CA THR A 186 7.53 -20.82 -19.86
C THR A 186 8.42 -20.62 -18.65
N LEU A 187 8.27 -21.49 -17.65
CA LEU A 187 9.16 -21.53 -16.48
C LEU A 187 10.59 -21.69 -16.99
N CYS A 188 11.35 -20.62 -17.01
CA CYS A 188 12.75 -20.57 -17.41
C CYS A 188 13.54 -19.64 -16.48
N PHE A 189 14.85 -19.82 -16.42
CA PHE A 189 15.70 -18.96 -15.58
C PHE A 189 15.57 -17.48 -15.92
N ALA A 190 15.39 -17.13 -17.20
CA ALA A 190 15.18 -15.73 -17.62
C ALA A 190 13.91 -15.10 -17.00
N MET A 191 12.86 -15.88 -16.79
CA MET A 191 11.66 -15.40 -16.07
C MET A 191 11.97 -15.17 -14.59
N ILE A 192 12.74 -16.04 -13.95
CA ILE A 192 13.15 -15.88 -12.55
C ILE A 192 14.02 -14.64 -12.41
N ASP A 193 15.00 -14.45 -13.29
CA ASP A 193 15.86 -13.26 -13.31
C ASP A 193 15.04 -11.97 -13.46
N SER A 194 14.05 -11.96 -14.35
CA SER A 194 13.18 -10.80 -14.50
C SER A 194 12.32 -10.53 -13.25
N CYS A 195 11.85 -11.58 -12.55
CA CYS A 195 11.15 -11.42 -11.28
C CYS A 195 12.05 -10.87 -10.18
N ILE A 196 13.31 -11.32 -10.12
CA ILE A 196 14.31 -10.79 -9.18
C ILE A 196 14.56 -9.31 -9.45
N LEU A 197 14.81 -8.92 -10.70
CA LEU A 197 15.05 -7.54 -11.09
C LEU A 197 13.86 -6.62 -10.75
N ASP A 198 12.63 -7.05 -11.05
CA ASP A 198 11.42 -6.28 -10.72
C ASP A 198 11.24 -6.12 -9.21
N ALA A 199 11.51 -7.18 -8.45
CA ALA A 199 11.46 -7.15 -6.99
C ALA A 199 12.53 -6.22 -6.41
N VAL A 200 13.77 -6.27 -6.92
CA VAL A 200 14.87 -5.38 -6.52
C VAL A 200 14.54 -3.93 -6.83
N ILE A 201 14.05 -3.63 -8.03
CA ILE A 201 13.64 -2.26 -8.40
C ILE A 201 12.54 -1.76 -7.45
N THR A 202 11.59 -2.61 -7.11
CA THR A 202 10.47 -2.26 -6.23
C THR A 202 10.96 -1.96 -4.81
N ILE A 203 11.78 -2.84 -4.25
CA ILE A 203 12.28 -2.70 -2.87
C ILE A 203 13.27 -1.54 -2.72
N VAL A 204 14.09 -1.25 -3.74
CA VAL A 204 15.00 -0.10 -3.76
C VAL A 204 14.21 1.21 -3.81
N LYS A 205 13.16 1.29 -4.65
CA LYS A 205 12.26 2.46 -4.67
C LYS A 205 11.60 2.66 -3.32
N LEU A 206 11.12 1.59 -2.69
CA LEU A 206 10.55 1.64 -1.33
C LEU A 206 11.57 2.19 -0.33
N GLY A 207 12.81 1.70 -0.35
CA GLY A 207 13.90 2.19 0.49
C GLY A 207 14.18 3.69 0.30
N GLY A 208 14.19 4.17 -0.95
CA GLY A 208 14.31 5.59 -1.25
C GLY A 208 13.19 6.44 -0.62
N TYR A 209 11.94 5.99 -0.70
CA TYR A 209 10.83 6.67 -0.02
C TYR A 209 11.00 6.63 1.50
N ILE A 210 11.33 5.47 2.08
CA ILE A 210 11.53 5.34 3.53
C ILE A 210 12.61 6.30 4.02
N MET A 211 13.75 6.39 3.32
CA MET A 211 14.84 7.31 3.67
C MET A 211 14.42 8.78 3.57
N LEU A 212 13.74 9.19 2.49
CA LEU A 212 13.25 10.56 2.34
C LEU A 212 12.25 10.93 3.46
N PHE A 213 11.34 10.03 3.79
CA PHE A 213 10.37 10.26 4.85
C PHE A 213 10.97 10.09 6.25
N ALA A 214 12.07 9.33 6.42
CA ALA A 214 12.83 9.31 7.67
C ALA A 214 13.50 10.67 7.93
N ILE A 215 14.04 11.32 6.89
CA ILE A 215 14.56 12.70 7.00
C ILE A 215 13.43 13.67 7.40
N LEU A 216 12.25 13.54 6.77
CA LEU A 216 11.08 14.34 7.15
C LEU A 216 10.68 14.10 8.62
N SER A 217 10.75 12.85 9.07
CA SER A 217 10.54 12.51 10.49
C SER A 217 11.60 13.15 11.40
N GLY A 218 12.84 13.29 10.93
CA GLY A 218 13.89 14.06 11.60
C GLY A 218 13.52 15.52 11.77
N ILE A 219 12.94 16.16 10.75
CA ILE A 219 12.41 17.53 10.84
C ILE A 219 11.25 17.60 11.84
N ILE A 220 10.32 16.64 11.81
CA ILE A 220 9.20 16.59 12.74
C ILE A 220 9.68 16.51 14.20
N ARG A 221 10.78 15.80 14.47
CA ARG A 221 11.34 15.66 15.83
C ARG A 221 11.81 16.97 16.44
N ILE A 222 12.28 17.92 15.65
CA ILE A 222 12.74 19.23 16.14
C ILE A 222 11.61 20.26 16.30
N LEU A 223 10.39 19.94 15.86
CA LEU A 223 9.25 20.84 16.01
C LEU A 223 8.88 21.00 17.50
N PRO A 224 8.50 22.20 17.94
CA PRO A 224 8.09 22.47 19.31
C PRO A 224 6.64 22.03 19.58
N VAL A 225 6.35 20.73 19.35
CA VAL A 225 5.03 20.12 19.56
C VAL A 225 5.16 18.90 20.46
N SER A 226 4.03 18.42 21.02
CA SER A 226 4.03 17.28 21.92
C SER A 226 4.52 15.99 21.22
N GLU A 227 5.11 15.07 21.98
CA GLU A 227 5.58 13.79 21.46
C GLU A 227 4.45 12.96 20.79
N LYS A 228 3.23 13.07 21.32
CA LYS A 228 2.05 12.46 20.71
C LYS A 228 1.75 13.04 19.33
N ALA A 229 1.85 14.36 19.17
CA ALA A 229 1.66 15.01 17.87
C ALA A 229 2.78 14.63 16.90
N LYS A 230 4.05 14.59 17.34
CA LYS A 230 5.18 14.10 16.52
C LYS A 230 4.96 12.68 16.02
N ALA A 231 4.53 11.78 16.89
CA ALA A 231 4.24 10.40 16.53
C ALA A 231 3.16 10.29 15.45
N LEU A 232 2.06 11.02 15.59
CA LEU A 232 0.97 11.04 14.60
C LEU A 232 1.42 11.67 13.28
N MET A 233 2.17 12.76 13.30
CA MET A 233 2.71 13.41 12.10
C MET A 233 3.67 12.47 11.37
N THR A 234 4.56 11.78 12.09
CA THR A 234 5.49 10.80 11.52
C THR A 234 4.73 9.64 10.86
N ALA A 235 3.72 9.09 11.53
CA ALA A 235 2.92 7.99 11.00
C ALA A 235 2.05 8.42 9.81
N ALA A 236 1.53 9.63 9.80
CA ALA A 236 0.81 10.19 8.67
C ALA A 236 1.73 10.44 7.46
N ALA A 237 2.99 10.79 7.71
CA ALA A 237 3.99 10.95 6.66
C ALA A 237 4.42 9.60 6.09
N GLU A 238 4.84 8.67 6.94
CA GLU A 238 5.34 7.35 6.55
C GLU A 238 5.10 6.34 7.67
N ILE A 239 4.37 5.27 7.33
CA ILE A 239 3.85 4.33 8.33
C ILE A 239 4.93 3.47 8.97
N THR A 240 6.00 3.13 8.25
CA THR A 240 7.07 2.24 8.76
C THR A 240 7.85 2.91 9.90
N ASN A 241 8.18 4.19 9.74
CA ASN A 241 8.77 5.01 10.80
C ASN A 241 7.74 5.41 11.87
N GLY A 242 6.48 5.51 11.48
CA GLY A 242 5.38 5.91 12.36
C GLY A 242 4.95 4.86 13.36
N ILE A 243 4.98 3.57 12.99
CA ILE A 243 4.55 2.48 13.86
C ILE A 243 5.30 2.48 15.20
N PRO A 244 6.65 2.43 15.25
CA PRO A 244 7.37 2.50 16.53
C PRO A 244 7.13 3.81 17.28
N ALA A 245 6.97 4.94 16.59
CA ALA A 245 6.68 6.22 17.21
C ALA A 245 5.32 6.23 17.91
N VAL A 246 4.28 5.68 17.28
CA VAL A 246 2.93 5.58 17.87
C VAL A 246 2.91 4.63 19.05
N ILE A 247 3.58 3.48 18.96
CA ILE A 247 3.68 2.51 20.08
C ILE A 247 4.37 3.14 21.29
N SER A 248 5.41 3.93 21.06
CA SER A 248 6.15 4.63 22.11
C SER A 248 5.34 5.75 22.76
N ALA A 249 4.54 6.50 21.99
CA ALA A 249 3.83 7.68 22.46
C ALA A 249 2.46 7.39 23.09
N PHE A 250 1.85 6.24 22.77
CA PHE A 250 0.50 5.90 23.20
C PHE A 250 0.43 4.51 23.84
N PRO A 251 -0.22 4.37 25.00
CA PRO A 251 -0.43 3.06 25.61
C PRO A 251 -1.42 2.20 24.81
N PHE A 252 -1.35 0.87 24.97
CA PHE A 252 -2.41 -0.03 24.52
C PHE A 252 -3.68 0.21 25.39
N PRO A 253 -4.89 0.20 24.81
CA PRO A 253 -5.26 -0.15 23.44
C PRO A 253 -5.25 1.01 22.43
N VAL A 254 -4.97 2.24 22.88
CA VAL A 254 -5.00 3.44 22.02
C VAL A 254 -3.99 3.35 20.87
N SER A 255 -2.78 2.84 21.14
CA SER A 255 -1.77 2.66 20.10
C SER A 255 -2.26 1.71 19.00
N PHE A 256 -2.90 0.60 19.36
CA PHE A 256 -3.46 -0.35 18.39
C PHE A 256 -4.56 0.29 17.53
N LEU A 257 -5.50 1.03 18.14
CA LEU A 257 -6.54 1.76 17.42
C LEU A 257 -5.94 2.75 16.41
N LEU A 258 -4.99 3.57 16.84
CA LEU A 258 -4.33 4.54 15.97
C LEU A 258 -3.58 3.85 14.83
N LEU A 259 -2.88 2.75 15.11
CA LEU A 259 -2.16 2.00 14.09
C LEU A 259 -3.11 1.41 13.04
N MET A 260 -4.25 0.83 13.42
CA MET A 260 -5.22 0.31 12.45
C MET A 260 -5.72 1.40 11.50
N ILE A 261 -6.00 2.61 12.03
CA ILE A 261 -6.43 3.76 11.23
C ILE A 261 -5.31 4.22 10.27
N LEU A 262 -4.11 4.47 10.81
CA LEU A 262 -2.99 5.04 10.06
C LEU A 262 -2.45 4.07 8.99
N ILE A 263 -2.35 2.78 9.32
CA ILE A 263 -1.95 1.73 8.38
C ILE A 263 -2.99 1.58 7.25
N SER A 264 -4.27 1.63 7.56
CA SER A 264 -5.34 1.58 6.55
C SER A 264 -5.28 2.77 5.60
N PHE A 265 -4.88 3.94 6.08
CA PHE A 265 -4.61 5.11 5.24
C PHE A 265 -3.34 4.91 4.39
N GLY A 266 -2.27 4.37 4.97
CA GLY A 266 -0.99 4.06 4.32
C GLY A 266 0.04 5.20 4.37
N GLY A 267 -0.34 6.40 4.83
CA GLY A 267 0.55 7.57 4.90
C GLY A 267 0.79 8.26 3.55
N MET A 268 1.44 9.42 3.60
CA MET A 268 1.77 10.21 2.41
C MET A 268 2.76 9.49 1.49
N SER A 269 3.67 8.67 2.04
CA SER A 269 4.62 7.86 1.29
C SER A 269 3.91 6.89 0.35
N ALA A 270 2.91 6.15 0.82
CA ALA A 270 2.13 5.22 -0.01
C ALA A 270 1.31 5.94 -1.10
N ILE A 271 0.81 7.15 -0.80
CA ILE A 271 0.12 8.00 -1.78
C ILE A 271 1.10 8.41 -2.89
N ALA A 272 2.31 8.86 -2.54
CA ALA A 272 3.34 9.24 -3.51
C ALA A 272 3.80 8.06 -4.37
N GLN A 273 3.99 6.88 -3.77
CA GLN A 273 4.31 5.65 -4.49
C GLN A 273 3.18 5.27 -5.47
N THR A 274 1.93 5.37 -5.03
CA THR A 274 0.75 5.09 -5.87
C THR A 274 0.70 6.06 -7.05
N ASP A 275 0.86 7.37 -6.83
CA ASP A 275 0.89 8.38 -7.91
C ASP A 275 1.94 8.05 -8.97
N SER A 276 3.10 7.56 -8.55
CA SER A 276 4.20 7.23 -9.48
C SER A 276 3.85 6.12 -10.48
N VAL A 277 2.95 5.22 -10.13
CA VAL A 277 2.61 4.04 -10.96
C VAL A 277 1.28 4.17 -11.72
N ILE A 278 0.37 5.06 -11.30
CA ILE A 278 -0.97 5.19 -11.92
C ILE A 278 -1.04 6.21 -13.07
N LYS A 279 0.02 6.99 -13.29
CA LYS A 279 0.02 8.07 -14.30
C LYS A 279 -0.28 7.59 -15.71
N ASN A 280 0.26 6.44 -16.09
CA ASN A 280 0.10 5.88 -17.44
C ASN A 280 -1.35 5.45 -17.74
N ALA A 281 -2.13 5.12 -16.72
CA ALA A 281 -3.53 4.71 -16.85
C ALA A 281 -4.52 5.88 -16.66
N HIS A 282 -4.03 7.11 -16.48
CA HIS A 282 -4.84 8.32 -16.24
C HIS A 282 -5.83 8.18 -15.07
N LEU A 283 -5.48 7.41 -14.04
CA LEU A 283 -6.33 7.19 -12.87
C LEU A 283 -6.24 8.39 -11.90
N SER A 284 -7.33 8.64 -11.19
CA SER A 284 -7.43 9.80 -10.29
C SER A 284 -6.87 9.48 -8.91
N LEU A 285 -5.77 10.14 -8.54
CA LEU A 285 -5.19 10.08 -7.21
C LEU A 285 -6.17 10.63 -6.14
N GLY A 286 -6.95 11.67 -6.47
CA GLY A 286 -7.92 12.25 -5.53
C GLY A 286 -9.03 11.27 -5.13
N LYS A 287 -9.52 10.45 -6.08
CA LYS A 287 -10.48 9.38 -5.79
C LYS A 287 -9.84 8.29 -4.92
N TYR A 288 -8.58 7.92 -5.19
CA TYR A 288 -7.82 6.99 -4.37
C TYR A 288 -7.69 7.47 -2.91
N VAL A 289 -7.27 8.72 -2.69
CA VAL A 289 -7.14 9.31 -1.34
C VAL A 289 -8.47 9.31 -0.60
N ARG A 290 -9.58 9.67 -1.29
CA ARG A 290 -10.93 9.62 -0.70
C ARG A 290 -11.30 8.20 -0.26
N SER A 291 -11.00 7.19 -1.07
CA SER A 291 -11.24 5.79 -0.71
C SER A 291 -10.39 5.37 0.49
N LYS A 292 -9.13 5.81 0.57
CA LYS A 292 -8.26 5.54 1.72
C LYS A 292 -8.77 6.16 3.02
N LEU A 293 -9.31 7.37 2.98
CA LEU A 293 -9.96 7.98 4.14
C LEU A 293 -11.20 7.19 4.59
N MET A 294 -12.01 6.71 3.64
CA MET A 294 -13.15 5.85 3.96
C MET A 294 -12.72 4.52 4.58
N ILE A 295 -11.68 3.88 4.03
CA ILE A 295 -11.11 2.63 4.58
C ILE A 295 -10.60 2.84 5.99
N SER A 296 -9.90 3.95 6.26
CA SER A 296 -9.42 4.31 7.60
C SER A 296 -10.57 4.50 8.60
N PHE A 297 -11.66 5.10 8.16
CA PHE A 297 -12.84 5.26 9.00
C PHE A 297 -13.51 3.90 9.30
N ILE A 298 -13.60 3.01 8.31
CA ILE A 298 -14.12 1.66 8.53
C ILE A 298 -13.19 0.87 9.48
N ALA A 299 -11.86 0.99 9.29
CA ALA A 299 -10.89 0.37 10.18
C ALA A 299 -11.01 0.88 11.63
N PHE A 300 -11.27 2.18 11.81
CA PHE A 300 -11.58 2.75 13.12
C PHE A 300 -12.79 2.07 13.77
N LEU A 301 -13.91 1.96 13.03
CA LEU A 301 -15.12 1.33 13.55
C LEU A 301 -14.91 -0.16 13.88
N LEU A 302 -14.26 -0.92 13.00
CA LEU A 302 -13.94 -2.33 13.24
C LEU A 302 -13.03 -2.52 14.44
N THR A 303 -12.06 -1.62 14.63
CA THR A 303 -11.16 -1.69 15.79
C THR A 303 -11.88 -1.36 17.08
N LEU A 304 -12.79 -0.39 17.08
CA LEU A 304 -13.63 -0.10 18.24
C LEU A 304 -14.50 -1.32 18.61
N CYS A 305 -15.15 -1.95 17.63
CA CYS A 305 -15.94 -3.16 17.87
C CYS A 305 -15.11 -4.33 18.43
N PHE A 306 -13.82 -4.39 18.08
CA PHE A 306 -12.91 -5.42 18.61
C PHE A 306 -12.44 -5.12 20.03
N LEU A 307 -12.28 -3.84 20.40
CA LEU A 307 -11.75 -3.42 21.71
C LEU A 307 -12.82 -3.34 22.82
N VAL A 308 -14.09 -3.32 22.45
CA VAL A 308 -15.25 -3.41 23.36
C VAL A 308 -15.60 -4.86 23.64
#